data_a5dd8ba861661b12333285fa11e7b4af
#
_entry.id   a5dd8ba861661b12333285fa11e7b4af
#
_cell.length_a   1.000
_cell.length_b   1.000
_cell.length_c   1.000
_cell.angle_alpha   90.00
_cell.angle_beta   90.00
_cell.angle_gamma   90.00
#
_symmetry.space_group_name_H-M   'P 1'
#
loop_
_entity.id
_entity.type
_entity.pdbx_description
1 polymer ?
#
loop_
_entity_poly.entity_id
_entity_poly.type
_entity_poly.pdbx_seq_one_letter_code
_entity_poly.pdbx_strand_id
1 'polypeptide(L)'
;MTPTLASTPAAPAAPRPWPTRARGLLRAVAVVACLPYLGLKVAWIAGSHAGIPDGSVLLDHRVAMAVGNGLTVLLDSCVIVLALVLSRPWGLRVPARPLAFPVWVATGLLAPIMAGFPLQLLTQALGGDTATASGPGHEPFLHSWVFAVVYTGFIVQGLALGALFVLYARDRWGHLWRGRMWELPVAVVGTPYKAVAVAAAVLASFPLAVRLYWACGGTAGLGAATDRTSDFRVLDGMHVAFLVAAVVGALLLAFRRARVLPVTVPLATTWVCSGAAACWGGWLLLAALLPSDDPADRPARLMTLTYAGQMTVGLLLASVGAHFLARRSATARTLP
;
A
#
# COMPACT_ATOMS: atom_id res chain seq x y z
N MET A 1 20.27 -54.69 -34.48
CA MET A 1 19.30 -53.93 -33.66
C MET A 1 20.11 -53.03 -32.71
N THR A 2 20.26 -51.76 -33.06
CA THR A 2 20.98 -50.77 -32.25
C THR A 2 19.96 -50.09 -31.29
N PRO A 3 20.20 -50.06 -29.98
CA PRO A 3 19.26 -49.42 -29.06
C PRO A 3 19.37 -47.89 -29.21
N THR A 4 18.25 -47.29 -29.53
CA THR A 4 18.07 -45.84 -29.56
C THR A 4 18.14 -45.31 -28.12
N LEU A 5 19.18 -44.56 -27.77
CA LEU A 5 19.27 -43.88 -26.50
C LEU A 5 18.21 -42.78 -26.44
N ALA A 6 17.21 -42.97 -25.60
CA ALA A 6 16.22 -41.95 -25.30
C ALA A 6 16.91 -40.74 -24.63
N SER A 7 16.92 -39.59 -25.29
CA SER A 7 17.41 -38.35 -24.75
C SER A 7 16.56 -37.94 -23.54
N THR A 8 17.17 -37.94 -22.36
CA THR A 8 16.56 -37.42 -21.13
C THR A 8 16.21 -35.93 -21.34
N PRO A 9 14.98 -35.48 -21.08
CA PRO A 9 14.62 -34.07 -21.19
C PRO A 9 15.46 -33.26 -20.25
N ALA A 10 16.14 -32.24 -20.79
CA ALA A 10 16.98 -31.32 -20.01
C ALA A 10 16.14 -30.69 -18.90
N ALA A 11 16.61 -30.83 -17.66
CA ALA A 11 16.01 -30.17 -16.51
C ALA A 11 15.88 -28.65 -16.76
N PRO A 12 14.75 -28.01 -16.42
CA PRO A 12 14.56 -26.58 -16.62
C PRO A 12 15.66 -25.81 -15.91
N ALA A 13 16.41 -24.98 -16.64
CA ALA A 13 17.48 -24.18 -16.13
C ALA A 13 17.03 -23.37 -14.90
N ALA A 14 17.72 -23.50 -13.78
CA ALA A 14 17.46 -22.72 -12.57
C ALA A 14 17.51 -21.21 -12.92
N PRO A 15 16.58 -20.40 -12.40
CA PRO A 15 16.57 -18.97 -12.67
C PRO A 15 17.89 -18.35 -12.23
N ARG A 16 18.59 -17.68 -13.15
CA ARG A 16 19.84 -16.99 -12.84
C ARG A 16 19.59 -15.98 -11.72
N PRO A 17 20.35 -16.03 -10.62
CA PRO A 17 20.23 -15.03 -9.56
C PRO A 17 20.57 -13.65 -10.13
N TRP A 18 19.75 -12.66 -9.80
CA TRP A 18 19.99 -11.27 -10.18
C TRP A 18 21.33 -10.78 -9.64
N PRO A 19 22.05 -9.88 -10.35
CA PRO A 19 23.34 -9.38 -9.92
C PRO A 19 23.24 -8.81 -8.50
N THR A 20 24.11 -9.22 -7.61
CA THR A 20 24.22 -8.72 -6.23
C THR A 20 24.39 -7.21 -6.17
N ARG A 21 25.00 -6.61 -7.22
CA ARG A 21 25.17 -5.16 -7.39
C ARG A 21 23.84 -4.42 -7.49
N ALA A 22 22.87 -4.92 -8.29
CA ALA A 22 21.57 -4.28 -8.44
C ALA A 22 20.78 -4.24 -7.12
N ARG A 23 20.80 -5.33 -6.33
CA ARG A 23 20.18 -5.35 -5.00
C ARG A 23 20.88 -4.41 -4.02
N GLY A 24 22.20 -4.31 -4.10
CA GLY A 24 22.98 -3.36 -3.31
C GLY A 24 22.57 -1.91 -3.61
N LEU A 25 22.44 -1.58 -4.90
CA LEU A 25 22.02 -0.25 -5.35
C LEU A 25 20.58 0.06 -4.91
N LEU A 26 19.61 -0.82 -5.17
CA LEU A 26 18.23 -0.62 -4.75
C LEU A 26 18.10 -0.43 -3.24
N ARG A 27 18.87 -1.21 -2.45
CA ARG A 27 18.93 -1.02 -1.01
C ARG A 27 19.46 0.35 -0.63
N ALA A 28 20.59 0.76 -1.23
CA ALA A 28 21.18 2.08 -0.97
C ALA A 28 20.20 3.20 -1.31
N VAL A 29 19.52 3.11 -2.46
CA VAL A 29 18.50 4.08 -2.89
C VAL A 29 17.33 4.11 -1.88
N ALA A 30 16.80 2.95 -1.47
CA ALA A 30 15.70 2.90 -0.50
C ALA A 30 16.10 3.53 0.84
N VAL A 31 17.29 3.25 1.35
CA VAL A 31 17.79 3.80 2.62
C VAL A 31 18.04 5.30 2.52
N VAL A 32 18.74 5.74 1.46
CA VAL A 32 19.06 7.16 1.27
C VAL A 32 17.78 8.00 1.10
N ALA A 33 16.78 7.46 0.41
CA ALA A 33 15.48 8.14 0.24
C ALA A 33 14.71 8.36 1.56
N CYS A 34 14.95 7.53 2.60
CA CYS A 34 14.36 7.72 3.92
C CYS A 34 15.04 8.86 4.72
N LEU A 35 16.33 9.14 4.48
CA LEU A 35 17.12 10.00 5.35
C LEU A 35 16.59 11.44 5.46
N PRO A 36 16.18 12.14 4.38
CA PRO A 36 15.67 13.50 4.48
C PRO A 36 14.43 13.59 5.39
N TYR A 37 13.50 12.65 5.23
CA TYR A 37 12.29 12.61 6.03
C TYR A 37 12.57 12.27 7.50
N LEU A 38 13.40 11.25 7.75
CA LEU A 38 13.85 10.90 9.10
C LEU A 38 14.55 12.08 9.76
N GLY A 39 15.43 12.78 9.03
CA GLY A 39 16.14 13.96 9.53
C GLY A 39 15.17 15.08 9.97
N LEU A 40 14.17 15.39 9.13
CA LEU A 40 13.13 16.38 9.48
C LEU A 40 12.35 15.95 10.72
N LYS A 41 11.91 14.70 10.80
CA LYS A 41 11.13 14.19 11.94
C LYS A 41 11.91 14.22 13.24
N VAL A 42 13.16 13.80 13.20
CA VAL A 42 14.06 13.86 14.38
C VAL A 42 14.30 15.33 14.79
N ALA A 43 14.53 16.23 13.83
CA ALA A 43 14.70 17.66 14.11
C ALA A 43 13.43 18.25 14.76
N TRP A 44 12.24 17.91 14.27
CA TRP A 44 10.97 18.38 14.87
C TRP A 44 10.73 17.82 16.27
N ILE A 45 11.05 16.55 16.52
CA ILE A 45 10.99 15.97 17.87
C ILE A 45 11.97 16.68 18.81
N ALA A 46 13.15 17.07 18.28
CA ALA A 46 14.15 17.82 19.03
C ALA A 46 13.80 19.33 19.22
N GLY A 47 12.65 19.78 18.71
CA GLY A 47 12.18 21.17 18.87
C GLY A 47 12.57 22.13 17.75
N SER A 48 13.12 21.65 16.63
CA SER A 48 13.38 22.47 15.45
C SER A 48 12.07 22.85 14.75
N HIS A 49 11.99 24.08 14.24
CA HIS A 49 10.86 24.56 13.43
C HIS A 49 11.18 24.54 11.92
N ALA A 50 12.22 23.81 11.49
CA ALA A 50 12.62 23.75 10.09
C ALA A 50 11.46 23.30 9.17
N GLY A 51 11.03 24.16 8.25
CA GLY A 51 9.93 23.91 7.32
C GLY A 51 8.54 24.05 7.91
N ILE A 52 8.41 24.48 9.16
CA ILE A 52 7.14 24.81 9.81
C ILE A 52 7.03 26.34 9.83
N PRO A 53 5.98 26.96 9.25
CA PRO A 53 5.75 28.39 9.34
C PRO A 53 5.50 28.85 10.77
N ASP A 54 5.94 30.08 11.08
CA ASP A 54 5.61 30.73 12.35
C ASP A 54 4.08 30.93 12.42
N GLY A 55 3.45 30.48 13.53
CA GLY A 55 1.98 30.49 13.67
C GLY A 55 1.26 29.21 13.23
N SER A 56 1.98 28.19 12.77
CA SER A 56 1.38 26.89 12.46
C SER A 56 0.81 26.22 13.71
N VAL A 57 -0.42 25.69 13.61
CA VAL A 57 -1.12 24.91 14.65
C VAL A 57 -0.29 23.73 15.19
N LEU A 58 0.70 23.25 14.40
CA LEU A 58 1.64 22.21 14.84
C LEU A 58 2.47 22.62 16.05
N LEU A 59 2.77 23.90 16.21
CA LEU A 59 3.61 24.41 17.29
C LEU A 59 2.87 24.41 18.63
N ASP A 60 1.53 24.47 18.60
CA ASP A 60 0.67 24.50 19.79
C ASP A 60 0.48 23.10 20.39
N HIS A 61 0.59 22.02 19.56
CA HIS A 61 0.34 20.64 19.97
C HIS A 61 1.59 19.76 20.02
N ARG A 62 2.60 20.17 20.80
CA ARG A 62 3.92 19.49 20.87
C ARG A 62 3.86 18.00 21.15
N VAL A 63 2.98 17.55 22.05
CA VAL A 63 2.86 16.13 22.41
C VAL A 63 2.30 15.32 21.23
N ALA A 64 1.22 15.79 20.61
CA ALA A 64 0.62 15.14 19.45
C ALA A 64 1.61 15.08 18.27
N MET A 65 2.35 16.19 18.06
CA MET A 65 3.42 16.25 17.06
C MET A 65 4.55 15.26 17.34
N ALA A 66 5.00 15.14 18.60
CA ALA A 66 6.05 14.20 18.96
C ALA A 66 5.61 12.73 18.78
N VAL A 67 4.38 12.40 19.19
CA VAL A 67 3.81 11.06 19.02
C VAL A 67 3.64 10.71 17.55
N GLY A 68 3.05 11.60 16.74
CA GLY A 68 2.85 11.39 15.31
C GLY A 68 4.18 11.25 14.55
N ASN A 69 5.16 12.11 14.87
CA ASN A 69 6.50 12.03 14.31
C ASN A 69 7.22 10.75 14.75
N GLY A 70 7.11 10.37 16.03
CA GLY A 70 7.69 9.13 16.55
C GLY A 70 7.14 7.89 15.84
N LEU A 71 5.82 7.82 15.60
CA LEU A 71 5.19 6.74 14.85
C LEU A 71 5.72 6.66 13.42
N THR A 72 5.83 7.79 12.73
CA THR A 72 6.35 7.81 11.36
C THR A 72 7.84 7.48 11.28
N VAL A 73 8.66 7.90 12.25
CA VAL A 73 10.06 7.48 12.37
C VAL A 73 10.17 5.96 12.55
N LEU A 74 9.28 5.35 13.35
CA LEU A 74 9.22 3.90 13.51
C LEU A 74 8.89 3.20 12.19
N LEU A 75 7.90 3.70 11.44
CA LEU A 75 7.52 3.15 10.14
C LEU A 75 8.66 3.22 9.13
N ASP A 76 9.36 4.34 9.03
CA ASP A 76 10.51 4.47 8.12
C ASP A 76 11.71 3.62 8.56
N SER A 77 11.93 3.48 9.87
CA SER A 77 12.93 2.55 10.39
C SER A 77 12.61 1.10 9.98
N CYS A 78 11.33 0.71 10.02
CA CYS A 78 10.89 -0.58 9.51
C CYS A 78 11.18 -0.74 8.00
N VAL A 79 11.03 0.32 7.19
CA VAL A 79 11.38 0.28 5.75
C VAL A 79 12.87 0.02 5.55
N ILE A 80 13.74 0.66 6.34
CA ILE A 80 15.20 0.41 6.29
C ILE A 80 15.50 -1.07 6.63
N VAL A 81 14.89 -1.59 7.69
CA VAL A 81 15.03 -3.01 8.07
C VAL A 81 14.54 -3.92 6.94
N LEU A 82 13.38 -3.62 6.34
CA LEU A 82 12.87 -4.37 5.20
C LEU A 82 13.81 -4.33 4.00
N ALA A 83 14.38 -3.18 3.65
CA ALA A 83 15.35 -3.06 2.57
C ALA A 83 16.60 -3.93 2.82
N LEU A 84 17.05 -4.02 4.07
CA LEU A 84 18.15 -4.93 4.47
C LEU A 84 17.74 -6.39 4.35
N VAL A 85 16.59 -6.80 4.90
CA VAL A 85 16.11 -8.18 4.84
C VAL A 85 15.89 -8.65 3.41
N LEU A 86 15.24 -7.84 2.58
CA LEU A 86 14.91 -8.19 1.19
C LEU A 86 16.13 -8.25 0.26
N SER A 87 17.22 -7.57 0.61
CA SER A 87 18.43 -7.49 -0.23
C SER A 87 19.55 -8.46 0.17
N ARG A 88 19.52 -9.00 1.38
CA ARG A 88 20.58 -9.86 1.91
C ARG A 88 20.24 -11.34 1.85
N PRO A 89 21.22 -12.25 1.65
CA PRO A 89 20.97 -13.71 1.59
C PRO A 89 20.36 -14.28 2.87
N TRP A 90 20.70 -13.74 4.04
CA TRP A 90 20.14 -14.18 5.31
C TRP A 90 18.63 -13.89 5.42
N GLY A 91 18.13 -12.90 4.68
CA GLY A 91 16.70 -12.58 4.62
C GLY A 91 15.83 -13.74 4.13
N LEU A 92 16.38 -14.64 3.30
CA LEU A 92 15.67 -15.86 2.87
C LEU A 92 15.43 -16.85 4.02
N ARG A 93 16.18 -16.74 5.13
CA ARG A 93 15.99 -17.57 6.34
C ARG A 93 14.89 -17.05 7.25
N VAL A 94 14.52 -15.77 7.12
CA VAL A 94 13.42 -15.16 7.90
C VAL A 94 12.12 -15.88 7.58
N PRO A 95 11.31 -16.29 8.58
CA PRO A 95 10.03 -16.93 8.32
C PRO A 95 9.13 -16.08 7.42
N ALA A 96 8.40 -16.72 6.50
CA ALA A 96 7.61 -16.01 5.49
C ALA A 96 6.48 -15.15 6.09
N ARG A 97 5.78 -15.68 7.12
CA ARG A 97 4.60 -15.02 7.71
C ARG A 97 4.93 -13.69 8.39
N PRO A 98 5.91 -13.59 9.32
CA PRO A 98 6.27 -12.33 9.95
C PRO A 98 6.85 -11.30 8.98
N LEU A 99 7.44 -11.74 7.84
CA LEU A 99 7.96 -10.83 6.84
C LEU A 99 6.86 -10.32 5.88
N ALA A 100 5.89 -11.18 5.53
CA ALA A 100 4.84 -10.81 4.59
C ALA A 100 3.98 -9.65 5.11
N PHE A 101 3.67 -9.61 6.41
CA PHE A 101 2.84 -8.57 7.00
C PHE A 101 3.46 -7.16 6.89
N PRO A 102 4.70 -6.90 7.40
CA PRO A 102 5.28 -5.56 7.29
C PRO A 102 5.56 -5.14 5.83
N VAL A 103 5.88 -6.07 4.94
CA VAL A 103 6.02 -5.77 3.51
C VAL A 103 4.67 -5.38 2.90
N TRP A 104 3.59 -6.06 3.26
CA TRP A 104 2.24 -5.73 2.80
C TRP A 104 1.80 -4.36 3.33
N VAL A 105 2.07 -4.04 4.60
CA VAL A 105 1.80 -2.71 5.18
C VAL A 105 2.60 -1.63 4.46
N ALA A 106 3.91 -1.82 4.27
CA ALA A 106 4.76 -0.86 3.56
C ALA A 106 4.27 -0.63 2.12
N THR A 107 3.91 -1.70 1.40
CA THR A 107 3.33 -1.60 0.05
C THR A 107 2.00 -0.84 0.07
N GLY A 108 1.15 -1.14 1.05
CA GLY A 108 -0.16 -0.52 1.21
C GLY A 108 -0.11 0.97 1.54
N LEU A 109 0.86 1.40 2.35
CA LEU A 109 1.05 2.82 2.67
C LEU A 109 1.70 3.60 1.51
N LEU A 110 2.70 3.01 0.85
CA LEU A 110 3.46 3.70 -0.20
C LEU A 110 2.73 3.76 -1.54
N ALA A 111 1.94 2.73 -1.92
CA ALA A 111 1.30 2.69 -3.23
C ALA A 111 0.34 3.87 -3.48
N PRO A 112 -0.54 4.28 -2.55
CA PRO A 112 -1.36 5.47 -2.73
C PRO A 112 -0.57 6.77 -2.78
N ILE A 113 0.54 6.89 -2.05
CA ILE A 113 1.43 8.07 -2.13
C ILE A 113 2.07 8.16 -3.52
N MET A 114 2.57 7.02 -4.03
CA MET A 114 3.19 6.94 -5.36
C MET A 114 2.21 7.25 -6.50
N ALA A 115 0.93 6.99 -6.34
CA ALA A 115 -0.11 7.32 -7.28
C ALA A 115 -0.68 8.74 -7.05
N GLY A 116 -0.96 9.09 -5.80
CA GLY A 116 -1.66 10.31 -5.41
C GLY A 116 -0.85 11.56 -5.63
N PHE A 117 0.42 11.57 -5.24
CA PHE A 117 1.25 12.77 -5.40
C PHE A 117 1.45 13.20 -6.86
N PRO A 118 1.77 12.31 -7.81
CA PRO A 118 1.78 12.68 -9.24
C PRO A 118 0.43 13.13 -9.76
N LEU A 119 -0.68 12.54 -9.29
CA LEU A 119 -2.02 12.95 -9.67
C LEU A 119 -2.35 14.36 -9.15
N GLN A 120 -1.97 14.69 -7.92
CA GLN A 120 -2.11 16.03 -7.36
C GLN A 120 -1.30 17.07 -8.16
N LEU A 121 -0.04 16.76 -8.48
CA LEU A 121 0.78 17.64 -9.34
C LEU A 121 0.15 17.85 -10.71
N LEU A 122 -0.43 16.81 -11.30
CA LEU A 122 -1.15 16.92 -12.57
C LEU A 122 -2.41 17.79 -12.43
N THR A 123 -3.17 17.61 -11.35
CA THR A 123 -4.35 18.44 -11.06
C THR A 123 -3.98 19.92 -10.95
N GLN A 124 -2.88 20.22 -10.23
CA GLN A 124 -2.33 21.58 -10.11
C GLN A 124 -1.92 22.15 -11.48
N ALA A 125 -1.20 21.37 -12.27
CA ALA A 125 -0.76 21.80 -13.61
C ALA A 125 -1.93 22.07 -14.57
N LEU A 126 -3.10 21.44 -14.35
CA LEU A 126 -4.33 21.64 -15.10
C LEU A 126 -5.23 22.75 -14.52
N GLY A 127 -4.75 23.50 -13.51
CA GLY A 127 -5.48 24.61 -12.90
C GLY A 127 -6.52 24.20 -11.86
N GLY A 128 -6.43 23.00 -11.30
CA GLY A 128 -7.29 22.57 -10.21
C GLY A 128 -6.89 23.20 -8.86
N ASP A 129 -7.88 23.42 -8.00
CA ASP A 129 -7.67 23.91 -6.63
C ASP A 129 -6.96 22.88 -5.79
N THR A 130 -5.95 23.30 -5.03
CA THR A 130 -5.17 22.41 -4.16
C THR A 130 -5.36 22.80 -2.70
N ALA A 131 -5.22 21.83 -1.81
CA ALA A 131 -5.24 22.08 -0.36
C ALA A 131 -4.06 22.95 0.11
N THR A 132 -3.00 23.10 -0.70
CA THR A 132 -1.88 24.00 -0.48
C THR A 132 -2.17 25.44 -0.90
N ALA A 133 -3.18 25.66 -1.74
CA ALA A 133 -3.71 27.00 -2.03
C ALA A 133 -4.65 27.37 -0.88
N SER A 134 -4.05 27.74 0.24
CA SER A 134 -4.75 28.25 1.41
C SER A 134 -5.70 29.36 0.97
N GLY A 135 -6.99 29.23 1.30
CA GLY A 135 -7.93 30.33 1.17
C GLY A 135 -7.42 31.53 1.99
N PRO A 136 -7.87 32.76 1.71
CA PRO A 136 -7.42 33.92 2.43
C PRO A 136 -7.72 33.75 3.93
N GLY A 137 -6.66 33.54 4.74
CA GLY A 137 -6.73 33.45 6.19
C GLY A 137 -6.21 32.17 6.84
N HIS A 138 -5.79 31.14 6.09
CA HIS A 138 -5.13 29.99 6.68
C HIS A 138 -3.65 29.93 6.27
N GLU A 139 -2.77 30.01 7.27
CA GLU A 139 -1.34 29.82 7.07
C GLU A 139 -1.07 28.37 6.65
N PRO A 140 -0.14 28.14 5.68
CA PRO A 140 0.16 26.78 5.24
C PRO A 140 0.75 25.98 6.41
N PHE A 141 0.23 24.77 6.61
CA PHE A 141 0.63 23.83 7.64
C PHE A 141 2.14 23.52 7.66
N LEU A 142 2.75 23.42 6.47
CA LEU A 142 4.17 23.24 6.21
C LEU A 142 4.57 24.01 4.95
N HIS A 143 5.82 24.43 4.85
CA HIS A 143 6.34 24.98 3.61
C HIS A 143 6.29 23.97 2.44
N SER A 144 6.00 24.43 1.23
CA SER A 144 5.83 23.59 0.03
C SER A 144 7.05 22.72 -0.30
N TRP A 145 8.27 23.19 -0.01
CA TRP A 145 9.48 22.42 -0.22
C TRP A 145 9.54 21.13 0.64
N VAL A 146 8.95 21.17 1.85
CA VAL A 146 8.87 19.99 2.74
C VAL A 146 8.06 18.90 2.08
N PHE A 147 6.89 19.25 1.53
CA PHE A 147 6.07 18.29 0.79
C PHE A 147 6.81 17.69 -0.41
N ALA A 148 7.49 18.54 -1.19
CA ALA A 148 8.27 18.08 -2.35
C ALA A 148 9.37 17.08 -1.95
N VAL A 149 10.14 17.39 -0.91
CA VAL A 149 11.21 16.51 -0.41
C VAL A 149 10.64 15.19 0.12
N VAL A 150 9.60 15.25 0.96
CA VAL A 150 9.01 14.09 1.61
C VAL A 150 8.35 13.15 0.60
N TYR A 151 7.49 13.67 -0.28
CA TYR A 151 6.79 12.83 -1.26
C TYR A 151 7.71 12.27 -2.34
N THR A 152 8.70 13.05 -2.79
CA THR A 152 9.74 12.53 -3.69
C THR A 152 10.52 11.40 -3.03
N GLY A 153 10.90 11.57 -1.76
CA GLY A 153 11.53 10.53 -0.95
C GLY A 153 10.68 9.25 -0.90
N PHE A 154 9.39 9.36 -0.60
CA PHE A 154 8.47 8.22 -0.55
C PHE A 154 8.29 7.52 -1.90
N ILE A 155 8.25 8.26 -3.02
CA ILE A 155 8.16 7.66 -4.35
C ILE A 155 9.42 6.86 -4.66
N VAL A 156 10.60 7.46 -4.47
CA VAL A 156 11.89 6.80 -4.72
C VAL A 156 12.06 5.56 -3.82
N GLN A 157 11.75 5.71 -2.53
CA GLN A 157 11.74 4.63 -1.54
C GLN A 157 10.78 3.51 -1.93
N GLY A 158 9.54 3.86 -2.31
CA GLY A 158 8.50 2.90 -2.71
C GLY A 158 8.89 2.11 -3.96
N LEU A 159 9.46 2.77 -4.98
CA LEU A 159 9.97 2.11 -6.18
C LEU A 159 11.13 1.16 -5.87
N ALA A 160 12.10 1.60 -5.08
CA ALA A 160 13.26 0.81 -4.73
C ALA A 160 12.88 -0.39 -3.83
N LEU A 161 12.05 -0.18 -2.80
CA LEU A 161 11.55 -1.23 -1.92
C LEU A 161 10.65 -2.22 -2.66
N GLY A 162 9.76 -1.73 -3.52
CA GLY A 162 8.91 -2.53 -4.38
C GLY A 162 9.71 -3.43 -5.32
N ALA A 163 10.75 -2.89 -5.95
CA ALA A 163 11.66 -3.65 -6.79
C ALA A 163 12.41 -4.73 -5.98
N LEU A 164 12.94 -4.39 -4.79
CA LEU A 164 13.55 -5.37 -3.88
C LEU A 164 12.56 -6.47 -3.49
N PHE A 165 11.32 -6.12 -3.18
CA PHE A 165 10.29 -7.09 -2.83
C PHE A 165 9.97 -8.01 -4.00
N VAL A 166 9.79 -7.50 -5.21
CA VAL A 166 9.54 -8.32 -6.41
C VAL A 166 10.68 -9.31 -6.65
N LEU A 167 11.93 -8.86 -6.54
CA LEU A 167 13.10 -9.71 -6.69
C LEU A 167 13.17 -10.79 -5.61
N TYR A 168 12.97 -10.42 -4.35
CA TYR A 168 12.94 -11.33 -3.22
C TYR A 168 11.81 -12.36 -3.35
N ALA A 169 10.62 -11.89 -3.64
CA ALA A 169 9.43 -12.70 -3.76
C ALA A 169 9.55 -13.69 -4.94
N ARG A 170 10.16 -13.26 -6.07
CA ARG A 170 10.46 -14.14 -7.20
C ARG A 170 11.42 -15.27 -6.82
N ASP A 171 12.46 -14.95 -6.06
CA ASP A 171 13.44 -15.97 -5.67
C ASP A 171 12.86 -16.95 -4.64
N ARG A 172 12.02 -16.46 -3.72
CA ARG A 172 11.49 -17.26 -2.63
C ARG A 172 10.20 -18.01 -2.98
N TRP A 173 9.29 -17.35 -3.68
CA TRP A 173 7.94 -17.83 -3.93
C TRP A 173 7.58 -17.91 -5.42
N GLY A 174 8.54 -17.67 -6.32
CA GLY A 174 8.28 -17.65 -7.76
C GLY A 174 7.59 -18.90 -8.29
N HIS A 175 7.81 -20.06 -7.64
CA HIS A 175 7.12 -21.32 -7.98
C HIS A 175 5.61 -21.30 -7.65
N LEU A 176 5.16 -20.46 -6.68
CA LEU A 176 3.77 -20.41 -6.24
C LEU A 176 2.85 -19.63 -7.18
N TRP A 177 3.39 -18.67 -7.92
CA TRP A 177 2.60 -17.79 -8.79
C TRP A 177 2.88 -17.97 -10.30
N ARG A 178 3.70 -18.94 -10.66
CA ARG A 178 3.87 -19.35 -12.06
C ARG A 178 2.61 -19.98 -12.59
N GLY A 179 2.37 -19.82 -13.90
CA GLY A 179 1.25 -20.40 -14.59
C GLY A 179 0.08 -19.42 -14.79
N ARG A 180 -0.93 -19.91 -15.50
CA ARG A 180 -2.14 -19.16 -15.83
C ARG A 180 -3.29 -19.56 -14.93
N MET A 181 -4.32 -18.72 -14.86
CA MET A 181 -5.49 -18.96 -14.00
C MET A 181 -6.23 -20.26 -14.32
N TRP A 182 -6.21 -20.74 -15.57
CA TRP A 182 -6.83 -22.02 -15.94
C TRP A 182 -6.07 -23.24 -15.42
N GLU A 183 -4.76 -23.13 -15.17
CA GLU A 183 -3.91 -24.22 -14.65
C GLU A 183 -4.08 -24.44 -13.14
N LEU A 184 -4.81 -23.56 -12.45
CA LEU A 184 -4.99 -23.67 -11.01
C LEU A 184 -5.83 -24.91 -10.64
N PRO A 185 -5.36 -25.77 -9.72
CA PRO A 185 -6.14 -26.89 -9.21
C PRO A 185 -7.44 -26.41 -8.55
N VAL A 186 -8.53 -27.16 -8.74
CA VAL A 186 -9.84 -26.84 -8.12
C VAL A 186 -9.75 -26.82 -6.60
N ALA A 187 -8.90 -27.67 -6.03
CA ALA A 187 -8.67 -27.79 -4.58
C ALA A 187 -8.12 -26.51 -3.91
N VAL A 188 -7.52 -25.60 -4.68
CA VAL A 188 -7.01 -24.32 -4.15
C VAL A 188 -8.15 -23.35 -3.82
N VAL A 189 -9.34 -23.56 -4.38
CA VAL A 189 -10.48 -22.63 -4.32
C VAL A 189 -11.69 -23.32 -3.69
N GLY A 190 -11.75 -23.35 -2.35
CA GLY A 190 -12.87 -23.93 -1.60
C GLY A 190 -14.06 -22.95 -1.44
N THR A 191 -15.24 -23.50 -1.06
CA THR A 191 -16.45 -22.71 -0.80
C THR A 191 -16.25 -21.56 0.21
N PRO A 192 -15.58 -21.74 1.37
CA PRO A 192 -15.39 -20.66 2.33
C PRO A 192 -14.58 -19.49 1.78
N TYR A 193 -13.62 -19.77 0.89
CA TYR A 193 -12.82 -18.77 0.22
C TYR A 193 -13.65 -17.85 -0.69
N LYS A 194 -14.57 -18.45 -1.45
CA LYS A 194 -15.51 -17.70 -2.30
C LYS A 194 -16.47 -16.86 -1.46
N ALA A 195 -16.97 -17.43 -0.35
CA ALA A 195 -17.86 -16.71 0.55
C ALA A 195 -17.21 -15.46 1.13
N VAL A 196 -15.95 -15.54 1.60
CA VAL A 196 -15.20 -14.38 2.10
C VAL A 196 -14.99 -13.33 1.00
N ALA A 197 -14.63 -13.74 -0.23
CA ALA A 197 -14.45 -12.81 -1.34
C ALA A 197 -15.75 -12.09 -1.71
N VAL A 198 -16.88 -12.80 -1.71
CA VAL A 198 -18.21 -12.21 -1.97
C VAL A 198 -18.63 -11.29 -0.83
N ALA A 199 -18.48 -11.72 0.42
CA ALA A 199 -18.80 -10.89 1.59
C ALA A 199 -17.99 -9.60 1.59
N ALA A 200 -16.68 -9.68 1.30
CA ALA A 200 -15.82 -8.50 1.18
C ALA A 200 -16.28 -7.58 0.03
N ALA A 201 -16.69 -8.14 -1.12
CA ALA A 201 -17.21 -7.36 -2.24
C ALA A 201 -18.54 -6.66 -1.90
N VAL A 202 -19.43 -7.33 -1.18
CA VAL A 202 -20.70 -6.74 -0.70
C VAL A 202 -20.41 -5.63 0.31
N LEU A 203 -19.54 -5.87 1.30
CA LEU A 203 -19.17 -4.85 2.28
C LEU A 203 -18.45 -3.66 1.63
N ALA A 204 -17.70 -3.87 0.55
CA ALA A 204 -17.03 -2.82 -0.20
C ALA A 204 -18.00 -1.84 -0.85
N SER A 205 -19.25 -2.24 -1.12
CA SER A 205 -20.26 -1.37 -1.77
C SER A 205 -20.48 -0.08 -0.99
N PHE A 206 -20.46 -0.14 0.34
CA PHE A 206 -20.65 1.02 1.20
C PHE A 206 -19.52 2.05 1.06
N PRO A 207 -18.25 1.74 1.38
CA PRO A 207 -17.16 2.73 1.22
C PRO A 207 -16.94 3.13 -0.24
N LEU A 208 -17.21 2.25 -1.22
CA LEU A 208 -17.17 2.60 -2.64
C LEU A 208 -18.21 3.66 -2.99
N ALA A 209 -19.47 3.47 -2.59
CA ALA A 209 -20.55 4.42 -2.89
C ALA A 209 -20.26 5.80 -2.27
N VAL A 210 -19.81 5.83 -1.00
CA VAL A 210 -19.52 7.07 -0.30
C VAL A 210 -18.33 7.80 -0.93
N ARG A 211 -17.21 7.09 -1.18
CA ARG A 211 -16.02 7.67 -1.81
C ARG A 211 -16.31 8.17 -3.23
N LEU A 212 -17.07 7.40 -4.02
CA LEU A 212 -17.48 7.80 -5.36
C LEU A 212 -18.35 9.06 -5.32
N TYR A 213 -19.29 9.13 -4.38
CA TYR A 213 -20.11 10.31 -4.16
C TYR A 213 -19.26 11.55 -3.86
N TRP A 214 -18.26 11.45 -2.99
CA TRP A 214 -17.34 12.54 -2.68
C TRP A 214 -16.41 12.88 -3.86
N ALA A 215 -15.91 11.89 -4.57
CA ALA A 215 -15.11 12.10 -5.79
C ALA A 215 -15.88 12.85 -6.89
N CYS A 216 -17.20 12.64 -6.98
CA CYS A 216 -18.09 13.35 -7.88
C CYS A 216 -18.51 14.74 -7.37
N GLY A 217 -17.96 15.20 -6.24
CA GLY A 217 -18.25 16.53 -5.70
C GLY A 217 -19.39 16.57 -4.68
N GLY A 218 -19.90 15.42 -4.25
CA GLY A 218 -20.88 15.34 -3.17
C GLY A 218 -20.29 15.77 -1.83
N THR A 219 -21.10 16.43 -0.99
CA THR A 219 -20.63 17.04 0.27
C THR A 219 -21.30 16.46 1.52
N ALA A 220 -22.34 15.63 1.34
CA ALA A 220 -23.04 15.06 2.49
C ALA A 220 -22.11 14.15 3.32
N GLY A 221 -22.16 14.34 4.64
CA GLY A 221 -21.39 13.56 5.60
C GLY A 221 -19.90 13.88 5.67
N LEU A 222 -19.44 14.98 5.05
CA LEU A 222 -18.12 15.55 5.29
C LEU A 222 -18.12 16.40 6.56
N GLY A 223 -16.99 16.43 7.28
CA GLY A 223 -16.77 17.33 8.40
C GLY A 223 -16.76 18.80 7.95
N ALA A 224 -17.05 19.72 8.89
CA ALA A 224 -17.08 21.16 8.60
C ALA A 224 -15.70 21.68 8.15
N ALA A 225 -14.63 21.17 8.75
CA ALA A 225 -13.24 21.53 8.43
C ALA A 225 -12.67 20.80 7.20
N THR A 226 -13.46 19.99 6.46
CA THR A 226 -12.95 19.27 5.30
C THR A 226 -12.84 20.19 4.10
N ASP A 227 -11.62 20.40 3.61
CA ASP A 227 -11.33 21.15 2.38
C ASP A 227 -11.89 20.41 1.17
N ARG A 228 -12.75 21.10 0.39
CA ARG A 228 -13.47 20.53 -0.76
C ARG A 228 -12.78 20.85 -2.06
N THR A 229 -11.48 20.65 -2.10
CA THR A 229 -10.62 20.95 -3.25
C THR A 229 -10.70 19.90 -4.35
N SER A 230 -10.14 20.22 -5.50
CA SER A 230 -9.95 19.27 -6.61
C SER A 230 -9.05 18.09 -6.16
N ASP A 231 -8.05 18.35 -5.33
CA ASP A 231 -7.17 17.34 -4.76
C ASP A 231 -7.95 16.32 -3.92
N PHE A 232 -8.89 16.78 -3.08
CA PHE A 232 -9.73 15.89 -2.26
C PHE A 232 -10.53 14.94 -3.18
N ARG A 233 -11.15 15.45 -4.25
CA ARG A 233 -11.92 14.63 -5.21
C ARG A 233 -11.04 13.62 -5.94
N VAL A 234 -9.85 14.02 -6.36
CA VAL A 234 -8.89 13.13 -7.03
C VAL A 234 -8.41 12.03 -6.11
N LEU A 235 -8.11 12.34 -4.84
CA LEU A 235 -7.72 11.35 -3.85
C LEU A 235 -8.85 10.36 -3.53
N ASP A 236 -10.09 10.81 -3.41
CA ASP A 236 -11.22 9.91 -3.24
C ASP A 236 -11.46 9.02 -4.45
N GLY A 237 -11.31 9.55 -5.67
CA GLY A 237 -11.32 8.77 -6.91
C GLY A 237 -10.22 7.71 -6.95
N MET A 238 -9.02 8.05 -6.48
CA MET A 238 -7.91 7.10 -6.34
C MET A 238 -8.24 5.98 -5.33
N HIS A 239 -8.84 6.31 -4.18
CA HIS A 239 -9.29 5.31 -3.20
C HIS A 239 -10.35 4.38 -3.79
N VAL A 240 -11.29 4.91 -4.59
CA VAL A 240 -12.26 4.09 -5.35
C VAL A 240 -11.53 3.12 -6.28
N ALA A 241 -10.55 3.61 -7.05
CA ALA A 241 -9.79 2.77 -7.98
C ALA A 241 -9.05 1.63 -7.26
N PHE A 242 -8.36 1.91 -6.15
CA PHE A 242 -7.70 0.88 -5.34
C PHE A 242 -8.69 -0.14 -4.78
N LEU A 243 -9.83 0.31 -4.29
CA LEU A 243 -10.83 -0.57 -3.67
C LEU A 243 -11.51 -1.47 -4.72
N VAL A 244 -11.86 -0.90 -5.88
CA VAL A 244 -12.39 -1.67 -7.02
C VAL A 244 -11.37 -2.71 -7.50
N ALA A 245 -10.11 -2.30 -7.70
CA ALA A 245 -9.06 -3.21 -8.13
C ALA A 245 -8.82 -4.33 -7.12
N ALA A 246 -8.86 -4.05 -5.81
CA ALA A 246 -8.73 -5.06 -4.77
C ALA A 246 -9.87 -6.09 -4.83
N VAL A 247 -11.12 -5.64 -4.95
CA VAL A 247 -12.31 -6.50 -5.08
C VAL A 247 -12.22 -7.35 -6.33
N VAL A 248 -11.93 -6.72 -7.48
CA VAL A 248 -11.81 -7.43 -8.77
C VAL A 248 -10.70 -8.49 -8.70
N GLY A 249 -9.52 -8.14 -8.21
CA GLY A 249 -8.39 -9.06 -8.06
C GLY A 249 -8.75 -10.27 -7.19
N ALA A 250 -9.37 -10.04 -6.04
CA ALA A 250 -9.79 -11.10 -5.13
C ALA A 250 -10.89 -12.01 -5.73
N LEU A 251 -11.86 -11.43 -6.42
CA LEU A 251 -12.91 -12.21 -7.12
C LEU A 251 -12.33 -13.04 -8.28
N LEU A 252 -11.40 -12.48 -9.06
CA LEU A 252 -10.71 -13.23 -10.11
C LEU A 252 -9.97 -14.43 -9.52
N LEU A 253 -9.27 -14.28 -8.40
CA LEU A 253 -8.61 -15.39 -7.70
C LEU A 253 -9.64 -16.41 -7.18
N ALA A 254 -10.70 -15.94 -6.48
CA ALA A 254 -11.68 -16.79 -5.82
C ALA A 254 -12.50 -17.62 -6.82
N PHE A 255 -12.84 -17.06 -7.96
CA PHE A 255 -13.69 -17.71 -8.96
C PHE A 255 -12.92 -18.26 -10.17
N ARG A 256 -11.59 -18.12 -10.18
CA ARG A 256 -10.72 -18.55 -11.30
C ARG A 256 -11.17 -17.96 -12.64
N ARG A 257 -11.65 -16.73 -12.61
CA ARG A 257 -12.10 -16.03 -13.83
C ARG A 257 -10.89 -15.48 -14.60
N ALA A 258 -11.13 -14.99 -15.83
CA ALA A 258 -10.09 -14.48 -16.72
C ALA A 258 -8.96 -15.52 -16.95
N ARG A 259 -9.32 -16.69 -17.46
CA ARG A 259 -8.51 -17.90 -17.61
C ARG A 259 -7.14 -17.67 -18.27
N VAL A 260 -7.03 -16.70 -19.17
CA VAL A 260 -5.82 -16.39 -19.94
C VAL A 260 -4.78 -15.61 -19.11
N LEU A 261 -5.23 -14.91 -18.05
CA LEU A 261 -4.33 -14.07 -17.24
C LEU A 261 -3.31 -14.92 -16.46
N PRO A 262 -2.04 -14.46 -16.35
CA PRO A 262 -1.11 -15.05 -15.42
C PRO A 262 -1.58 -14.84 -13.98
N VAL A 263 -1.38 -15.83 -13.12
CA VAL A 263 -1.79 -15.79 -11.69
C VAL A 263 -1.20 -14.59 -10.95
N THR A 264 -0.02 -14.14 -11.38
CA THR A 264 0.67 -12.95 -10.81
C THR A 264 -0.18 -11.69 -10.87
N VAL A 265 -0.98 -11.47 -11.92
CA VAL A 265 -1.76 -10.24 -12.09
C VAL A 265 -2.83 -10.11 -11.00
N PRO A 266 -3.83 -11.00 -10.87
CA PRO A 266 -4.84 -10.86 -9.84
C PRO A 266 -4.26 -10.96 -8.41
N LEU A 267 -3.17 -11.73 -8.22
CA LEU A 267 -2.51 -11.84 -6.93
C LEU A 267 -1.80 -10.53 -6.54
N ALA A 268 -1.03 -9.92 -7.43
CA ALA A 268 -0.37 -8.64 -7.17
C ALA A 268 -1.38 -7.51 -6.98
N THR A 269 -2.44 -7.47 -7.80
CA THR A 269 -3.54 -6.51 -7.66
C THR A 269 -4.21 -6.64 -6.29
N THR A 270 -4.57 -7.88 -5.89
CA THR A 270 -5.15 -8.12 -4.57
C THR A 270 -4.20 -7.69 -3.46
N TRP A 271 -2.90 -8.03 -3.56
CA TRP A 271 -1.89 -7.69 -2.57
C TRP A 271 -1.75 -6.18 -2.38
N VAL A 272 -1.46 -5.46 -3.46
CA VAL A 272 -1.20 -4.01 -3.40
C VAL A 272 -2.46 -3.24 -3.01
N CYS A 273 -3.58 -3.53 -3.67
CA CYS A 273 -4.80 -2.74 -3.51
C CYS A 273 -5.53 -3.04 -2.21
N SER A 274 -5.47 -4.30 -1.69
CA SER A 274 -5.99 -4.59 -0.35
C SER A 274 -5.15 -3.92 0.73
N GLY A 275 -3.84 -3.86 0.54
CA GLY A 275 -2.92 -3.12 1.41
C GLY A 275 -3.23 -1.63 1.43
N ALA A 276 -3.40 -1.03 0.26
CA ALA A 276 -3.78 0.38 0.13
C ALA A 276 -5.11 0.67 0.84
N ALA A 277 -6.13 -0.16 0.62
CA ALA A 277 -7.43 -0.01 1.27
C ALA A 277 -7.34 -0.15 2.80
N ALA A 278 -6.70 -1.22 3.29
CA ALA A 278 -6.62 -1.48 4.72
C ALA A 278 -5.75 -0.46 5.46
N CYS A 279 -4.55 -0.16 4.96
CA CYS A 279 -3.59 0.69 5.66
C CYS A 279 -4.04 2.15 5.67
N TRP A 280 -4.53 2.68 4.54
CA TRP A 280 -5.05 4.04 4.51
C TRP A 280 -6.40 4.18 5.20
N GLY A 281 -7.30 3.18 5.08
CA GLY A 281 -8.51 3.14 5.88
C GLY A 281 -8.20 3.15 7.38
N GLY A 282 -7.22 2.34 7.81
CA GLY A 282 -6.76 2.30 9.20
C GLY A 282 -6.07 3.59 9.65
N TRP A 283 -5.23 4.20 8.81
CA TRP A 283 -4.56 5.46 9.10
C TRP A 283 -5.56 6.61 9.28
N LEU A 284 -6.50 6.75 8.34
CA LEU A 284 -7.53 7.77 8.42
C LEU A 284 -8.50 7.54 9.58
N LEU A 285 -8.81 6.27 9.89
CA LEU A 285 -9.60 5.91 11.05
C LEU A 285 -8.88 6.27 12.35
N LEU A 286 -7.58 5.96 12.44
CA LEU A 286 -6.76 6.32 13.60
C LEU A 286 -6.75 7.84 13.79
N ALA A 287 -6.50 8.60 12.72
CA ALA A 287 -6.55 10.06 12.76
C ALA A 287 -7.94 10.59 13.20
N ALA A 288 -9.02 9.97 12.70
CA ALA A 288 -10.39 10.35 13.05
C ALA A 288 -10.78 10.05 14.52
N LEU A 289 -10.07 9.13 15.17
CA LEU A 289 -10.30 8.74 16.57
C LEU A 289 -9.40 9.50 17.56
N LEU A 290 -8.41 10.24 17.07
CA LEU A 290 -7.59 11.10 17.95
C LEU A 290 -8.47 12.22 18.52
N PRO A 291 -8.25 12.58 19.81
CA PRO A 291 -8.94 13.70 20.42
C PRO A 291 -8.64 15.00 19.65
N SER A 292 -9.67 15.77 19.35
CA SER A 292 -9.57 17.16 18.87
C SER A 292 -10.14 18.09 19.89
N ASP A 293 -9.45 19.17 20.16
CA ASP A 293 -9.85 20.21 21.11
C ASP A 293 -11.05 21.01 20.58
N ASP A 294 -11.15 21.18 19.25
CA ASP A 294 -12.29 21.81 18.58
C ASP A 294 -13.30 20.76 18.08
N PRO A 295 -14.57 20.82 18.51
CA PRO A 295 -15.63 19.97 17.96
C PRO A 295 -15.85 20.12 16.46
N ALA A 296 -15.50 21.27 15.86
CA ALA A 296 -15.61 21.52 14.42
C ALA A 296 -14.61 20.71 13.61
N ASP A 297 -13.46 20.36 14.18
CA ASP A 297 -12.41 19.57 13.53
C ASP A 297 -12.69 18.07 13.57
N ARG A 298 -13.72 17.64 14.30
CA ARG A 298 -14.07 16.21 14.40
C ARG A 298 -14.62 15.70 13.06
N PRO A 299 -14.06 14.60 12.53
CA PRO A 299 -14.60 13.98 11.35
C PRO A 299 -16.05 13.57 11.54
N ALA A 300 -16.88 13.78 10.54
CA ALA A 300 -18.26 13.35 10.56
C ALA A 300 -18.37 11.83 10.71
N ARG A 301 -19.42 11.34 11.33
CA ARG A 301 -19.65 9.89 11.55
C ARG A 301 -19.59 9.07 10.26
N LEU A 302 -20.06 9.62 9.14
CA LEU A 302 -20.00 8.96 7.84
C LEU A 302 -18.55 8.76 7.38
N MET A 303 -17.66 9.75 7.60
CA MET A 303 -16.23 9.63 7.29
C MET A 303 -15.61 8.50 8.12
N THR A 304 -15.82 8.49 9.43
CA THR A 304 -15.29 7.46 10.34
C THR A 304 -15.75 6.06 9.94
N LEU A 305 -17.05 5.90 9.64
CA LEU A 305 -17.61 4.62 9.17
C LEU A 305 -17.03 4.20 7.82
N THR A 306 -16.80 5.14 6.91
CA THR A 306 -16.19 4.88 5.59
C THR A 306 -14.76 4.40 5.75
N TYR A 307 -13.97 5.01 6.65
CA TYR A 307 -12.59 4.60 6.93
C TYR A 307 -12.54 3.22 7.58
N ALA A 308 -13.39 2.95 8.56
CA ALA A 308 -13.52 1.64 9.19
C ALA A 308 -13.95 0.55 8.20
N GLY A 309 -14.94 0.85 7.36
CA GLY A 309 -15.40 -0.04 6.30
C GLY A 309 -14.29 -0.35 5.29
N GLN A 310 -13.56 0.67 4.84
CA GLN A 310 -12.44 0.53 3.91
C GLN A 310 -11.32 -0.34 4.50
N MET A 311 -10.94 -0.10 5.77
CA MET A 311 -9.96 -0.92 6.48
C MET A 311 -10.42 -2.37 6.57
N THR A 312 -11.65 -2.62 7.01
CA THR A 312 -12.21 -3.97 7.18
C THR A 312 -12.24 -4.73 5.86
N VAL A 313 -12.71 -4.09 4.79
CA VAL A 313 -12.73 -4.69 3.44
C VAL A 313 -11.32 -5.02 2.97
N GLY A 314 -10.37 -4.11 3.15
CA GLY A 314 -8.96 -4.34 2.79
C GLY A 314 -8.37 -5.55 3.50
N LEU A 315 -8.63 -5.72 4.81
CA LEU A 315 -8.18 -6.87 5.60
C LEU A 315 -8.84 -8.18 5.13
N LEU A 316 -10.15 -8.16 4.82
CA LEU A 316 -10.84 -9.34 4.29
C LEU A 316 -10.27 -9.75 2.94
N LEU A 317 -10.04 -8.80 2.02
CA LEU A 317 -9.45 -9.07 0.70
C LEU A 317 -8.00 -9.56 0.81
N ALA A 318 -7.21 -9.02 1.75
CA ALA A 318 -5.87 -9.52 2.06
C ALA A 318 -5.91 -10.99 2.55
N SER A 319 -6.89 -11.35 3.39
CA SER A 319 -7.08 -12.73 3.86
C SER A 319 -7.36 -13.69 2.70
N VAL A 320 -8.09 -13.23 1.67
CA VAL A 320 -8.32 -13.98 0.43
C VAL A 320 -6.98 -14.29 -0.26
N GLY A 321 -6.12 -13.31 -0.45
CA GLY A 321 -4.79 -13.50 -1.05
C GLY A 321 -3.88 -14.41 -0.22
N ALA A 322 -3.85 -14.20 1.10
CA ALA A 322 -3.04 -15.00 2.03
C ALA A 322 -3.47 -16.48 2.04
N HIS A 323 -4.78 -16.73 2.07
CA HIS A 323 -5.32 -18.09 2.00
C HIS A 323 -4.98 -18.79 0.68
N PHE A 324 -5.09 -18.08 -0.43
CA PHE A 324 -4.68 -18.58 -1.75
C PHE A 324 -3.21 -19.04 -1.72
N LEU A 325 -2.30 -18.21 -1.23
CA LEU A 325 -0.88 -18.54 -1.13
C LEU A 325 -0.62 -19.74 -0.20
N ALA A 326 -1.33 -19.81 0.93
CA ALA A 326 -1.20 -20.90 1.88
C ALA A 326 -1.62 -22.26 1.27
N ARG A 327 -2.75 -22.28 0.56
CA ARG A 327 -3.22 -23.49 -0.14
C ARG A 327 -2.27 -23.91 -1.26
N ARG A 328 -1.77 -22.97 -2.04
CA ARG A 328 -0.82 -23.21 -3.11
C ARG A 328 0.50 -23.79 -2.57
N SER A 329 0.98 -23.27 -1.42
CA SER A 329 2.17 -23.78 -0.75
C SER A 329 1.97 -25.20 -0.22
N ALA A 330 0.78 -25.55 0.28
CA ALA A 330 0.46 -26.89 0.74
C ALA A 330 0.46 -27.89 -0.44
N THR A 331 -0.20 -27.54 -1.54
CA THR A 331 -0.25 -28.39 -2.75
C THR A 331 1.14 -28.62 -3.35
N ALA A 332 2.02 -27.61 -3.33
CA ALA A 332 3.38 -27.74 -3.85
C ALA A 332 4.28 -28.68 -3.01
N ARG A 333 3.95 -28.94 -1.74
CA ARG A 333 4.67 -29.84 -0.86
C ARG A 333 4.21 -31.30 -0.98
N THR A 334 3.05 -31.55 -1.53
CA THR A 334 2.45 -32.89 -1.68
C THR A 334 2.72 -33.54 -3.04
N LEU A 335 3.32 -32.80 -3.95
CA LEU A 335 3.80 -33.35 -5.23
C LEU A 335 5.22 -33.90 -5.03
N PRO A 336 5.47 -35.19 -5.38
CA PRO A 336 6.76 -35.85 -5.23
C PRO A 336 7.86 -35.21 -6.10
#